data_17d5045ab97ddbe81ceefb388e4cc973
#
_entry.id   17d5045ab97ddbe81ceefb388e4cc973
#
_cell.length_a   1.000
_cell.length_b   1.000
_cell.length_c   1.000
_cell.angle_alpha   90.00
_cell.angle_beta   90.00
_cell.angle_gamma   90.00
#
_symmetry.space_group_name_H-M   'P 1'
#
loop_
_entity.id
_entity.type
_entity.pdbx_description
1 polymer ?
#
loop_
_entity_poly.entity_id
_entity_poly.type
_entity_poly.pdbx_seq_one_letter_code
_entity_poly.pdbx_strand_id
1 'polypeptide(L)'
;MKKASFYKSLLCILLCLTMLIPLSGCGESRMEQSQIFAMNTTMTLTAFGKKATAGLRAAEGVIQSMHNMLDPNLPTSTAYAINNAVGENVVVPAQVAKMLTTAATVYKQSGGALDLSIYPLVKRWGFEDAKYYLPSDEEIYSDKLRLAYDQMTLTSFPSTGGYAVSFPAGTEISFAAVAKGCASENAIDAMRQVGVESGIISLGGNIQTLGTKPDGSLWTVGIQDPNNLASYLGVISVGETAVVTSAAYQCGFTQKGRTYHHLLSPVTGYPVNNTLLSATVICEDGTMADALSTALYILGENRAINYWRTYGGFEMILVTNDNRIVCTKGLIDNFTQTVDSYKLSFTE
;
A
#
# COMPACT_ATOMS: atom_id res chain seq x y z
N MET A 1 49.82 41.13 46.34
CA MET A 1 49.69 40.42 45.05
C MET A 1 49.04 39.01 45.12
N LYS A 2 48.98 38.33 46.27
CA LYS A 2 48.38 36.97 46.37
C LYS A 2 46.81 36.95 46.40
N LYS A 3 46.12 37.99 46.86
CA LYS A 3 44.65 38.06 46.96
C LYS A 3 43.97 38.24 45.59
N ALA A 4 44.58 38.97 44.63
CA ALA A 4 43.99 39.20 43.31
C ALA A 4 44.00 37.93 42.44
N SER A 5 44.97 37.03 42.62
CA SER A 5 45.06 35.74 41.92
C SER A 5 43.98 34.76 42.37
N PHE A 6 43.64 34.76 43.67
CA PHE A 6 42.64 33.85 44.25
C PHE A 6 41.23 34.17 43.71
N TYR A 7 40.85 35.44 43.61
CA TYR A 7 39.56 35.88 43.06
C TYR A 7 39.45 35.59 41.55
N LYS A 8 40.53 35.67 40.78
CA LYS A 8 40.51 35.29 39.34
C LYS A 8 40.30 33.79 39.14
N SER A 9 40.94 32.94 39.97
CA SER A 9 40.73 31.48 39.95
C SER A 9 39.33 31.09 40.39
N LEU A 10 38.77 31.76 41.41
CA LEU A 10 37.40 31.52 41.89
C LEU A 10 36.36 31.95 40.85
N LEU A 11 36.60 33.08 40.14
CA LEU A 11 35.73 33.56 39.05
C LEU A 11 35.74 32.63 37.84
N CYS A 12 36.88 32.04 37.48
CA CYS A 12 36.98 31.06 36.41
C CYS A 12 36.27 29.73 36.77
N ILE A 13 36.34 29.28 38.03
CA ILE A 13 35.64 28.10 38.49
C ILE A 13 34.14 28.35 38.51
N LEU A 14 33.66 29.52 38.91
CA LEU A 14 32.25 29.88 38.87
C LEU A 14 31.72 30.02 37.43
N LEU A 15 32.53 30.53 36.49
CA LEU A 15 32.15 30.60 35.08
C LEU A 15 32.16 29.22 34.40
N CYS A 16 33.01 28.29 34.81
CA CYS A 16 33.00 26.92 34.32
C CYS A 16 31.82 26.11 34.90
N LEU A 17 31.35 26.44 36.12
CA LEU A 17 30.18 25.75 36.72
C LEU A 17 28.85 26.19 36.11
N THR A 18 28.77 27.39 35.52
CA THR A 18 27.55 27.85 34.81
C THR A 18 27.43 27.29 33.38
N MET A 19 28.46 26.65 32.83
CA MET A 19 28.38 25.97 31.53
C MET A 19 27.94 24.50 31.63
N LEU A 20 27.61 23.98 32.81
CA LEU A 20 27.01 22.68 33.03
C LEU A 20 25.50 22.77 33.29
N ILE A 21 24.82 23.76 32.78
CA ILE A 21 23.39 23.66 32.55
C ILE A 21 23.25 22.70 31.37
N PRO A 22 22.72 21.47 31.54
CA PRO A 22 22.32 20.71 30.39
C PRO A 22 21.30 21.61 29.67
N LEU A 23 21.63 22.10 28.48
CA LEU A 23 20.64 22.47 27.51
C LEU A 23 19.80 21.20 27.37
N SER A 24 18.71 21.13 28.11
CA SER A 24 17.58 20.29 27.78
C SER A 24 17.10 20.83 26.46
N GLY A 25 17.80 20.44 25.39
CA GLY A 25 17.32 20.61 24.04
C GLY A 25 15.91 20.05 24.04
N CYS A 26 14.97 20.83 23.62
CA CYS A 26 13.63 20.44 23.24
C CYS A 26 13.79 19.11 22.51
N GLY A 27 13.32 18.00 23.09
CA GLY A 27 13.72 16.67 22.66
C GLY A 27 13.34 16.49 21.21
N GLU A 28 14.35 16.44 20.34
CA GLU A 28 14.18 15.86 19.01
C GLU A 28 13.56 14.49 19.26
N SER A 29 12.36 14.28 18.77
CA SER A 29 11.70 13.00 18.95
C SER A 29 12.57 11.96 18.24
N ARG A 30 13.18 11.07 19.02
CA ARG A 30 14.09 10.03 18.53
C ARG A 30 13.42 9.32 17.35
N MET A 31 14.02 9.38 16.16
CA MET A 31 13.62 8.66 14.97
C MET A 31 14.30 7.30 14.97
N GLU A 32 13.52 6.27 14.75
CA GLU A 32 14.00 4.92 14.47
C GLU A 32 13.46 4.46 13.13
N GLN A 33 14.26 3.71 12.39
CA GLN A 33 13.88 3.15 11.10
C GLN A 33 14.31 1.69 11.02
N SER A 34 13.49 0.87 10.37
CA SER A 34 13.85 -0.49 9.99
C SER A 34 13.48 -0.79 8.55
N GLN A 35 14.16 -1.78 7.98
CA GLN A 35 13.86 -2.33 6.66
C GLN A 35 13.70 -3.84 6.75
N ILE A 36 12.64 -4.34 6.13
CA ILE A 36 12.36 -5.76 6.01
C ILE A 36 12.03 -6.10 4.55
N PHE A 37 12.20 -7.37 4.18
CA PHE A 37 11.72 -7.91 2.91
C PHE A 37 10.54 -8.84 3.18
N ALA A 38 9.36 -8.50 2.68
CA ALA A 38 8.16 -9.31 2.77
C ALA A 38 7.25 -9.04 1.56
N MET A 39 6.32 -9.95 1.24
CA MET A 39 5.35 -9.79 0.13
C MET A 39 6.03 -9.35 -1.19
N ASN A 40 7.20 -9.95 -1.49
CA ASN A 40 8.03 -9.71 -2.67
C ASN A 40 8.51 -8.25 -2.85
N THR A 41 8.64 -7.47 -1.75
CA THR A 41 9.14 -6.10 -1.82
C THR A 41 9.96 -5.73 -0.59
N THR A 42 10.86 -4.75 -0.75
CA THR A 42 11.52 -4.09 0.38
C THR A 42 10.56 -3.09 1.00
N MET A 43 10.44 -3.15 2.31
CA MET A 43 9.56 -2.31 3.12
C MET A 43 10.40 -1.47 4.06
N THR A 44 10.06 -0.19 4.20
CA THR A 44 10.69 0.73 5.13
C THR A 44 9.67 1.21 6.14
N LEU A 45 10.00 1.06 7.42
CA LEU A 45 9.19 1.48 8.55
C LEU A 45 9.94 2.55 9.33
N THR A 46 9.28 3.65 9.65
CA THR A 46 9.84 4.74 10.44
C THR A 46 8.89 5.09 11.57
N ALA A 47 9.40 5.23 12.77
CA ALA A 47 8.65 5.62 13.95
C ALA A 47 9.40 6.67 14.76
N PHE A 48 8.66 7.52 15.47
CA PHE A 48 9.22 8.60 16.27
C PHE A 48 8.83 8.46 17.74
N GLY A 49 9.69 9.01 18.62
CA GLY A 49 9.46 9.06 20.06
C GLY A 49 10.03 7.89 20.83
N LYS A 50 9.77 7.89 22.14
CA LYS A 50 10.36 6.91 23.09
C LYS A 50 9.94 5.45 22.84
N LYS A 51 8.81 5.25 22.16
CA LYS A 51 8.25 3.94 21.84
C LYS A 51 8.60 3.45 20.42
N ALA A 52 9.36 4.23 19.64
CA ALA A 52 9.68 3.94 18.26
C ALA A 52 10.21 2.51 18.04
N THR A 53 11.23 2.09 18.78
CA THR A 53 11.80 0.73 18.64
C THR A 53 10.78 -0.37 18.94
N ALA A 54 9.92 -0.19 19.96
CA ALA A 54 8.86 -1.16 20.28
C ALA A 54 7.79 -1.19 19.20
N GLY A 55 7.42 -0.03 18.66
CA GLY A 55 6.47 0.11 17.56
C GLY A 55 6.95 -0.57 16.29
N LEU A 56 8.21 -0.36 15.90
CA LEU A 56 8.79 -1.01 14.72
C LEU A 56 8.76 -2.53 14.84
N ARG A 57 9.13 -3.09 16.00
CA ARG A 57 9.07 -4.54 16.23
C ARG A 57 7.65 -5.09 16.16
N ALA A 58 6.66 -4.36 16.69
CA ALA A 58 5.26 -4.76 16.61
C ALA A 58 4.77 -4.76 15.16
N ALA A 59 5.08 -3.71 14.39
CA ALA A 59 4.75 -3.59 12.98
C ALA A 59 5.39 -4.70 12.12
N GLU A 60 6.69 -4.97 12.32
CA GLU A 60 7.42 -6.06 11.65
C GLU A 60 6.78 -7.42 11.91
N GLY A 61 6.41 -7.69 13.15
CA GLY A 61 5.72 -8.94 13.54
C GLY A 61 4.38 -9.12 12.80
N VAL A 62 3.60 -8.05 12.70
CA VAL A 62 2.34 -8.06 11.96
C VAL A 62 2.56 -8.31 10.46
N ILE A 63 3.48 -7.57 9.83
CA ILE A 63 3.78 -7.72 8.41
C ILE A 63 4.25 -9.14 8.09
N GLN A 64 5.15 -9.70 8.92
CA GLN A 64 5.64 -11.07 8.75
C GLN A 64 4.54 -12.12 8.93
N SER A 65 3.65 -11.93 9.91
CA SER A 65 2.49 -12.78 10.12
C SER A 65 1.55 -12.78 8.90
N MET A 66 1.29 -11.59 8.35
CA MET A 66 0.44 -11.46 7.16
C MET A 66 1.13 -12.01 5.90
N HIS A 67 2.44 -11.82 5.74
CA HIS A 67 3.19 -12.46 4.65
C HIS A 67 3.00 -13.97 4.67
N ASN A 68 3.21 -14.61 5.81
CA ASN A 68 3.06 -16.05 5.95
C ASN A 68 1.59 -16.53 5.75
N MET A 69 0.62 -15.73 6.24
CA MET A 69 -0.81 -16.03 6.13
C MET A 69 -1.31 -16.01 4.69
N LEU A 70 -0.76 -15.12 3.86
CA LEU A 70 -1.26 -14.82 2.51
C LEU A 70 -0.41 -15.43 1.38
N ASP A 71 0.66 -16.16 1.71
CA ASP A 71 1.50 -16.86 0.72
C ASP A 71 0.74 -18.07 0.15
N PRO A 72 0.34 -18.06 -1.13
CA PRO A 72 -0.41 -19.15 -1.74
C PRO A 72 0.39 -20.44 -1.91
N ASN A 73 1.72 -20.39 -1.75
CA ASN A 73 2.64 -21.51 -1.90
C ASN A 73 3.02 -22.16 -0.54
N LEU A 74 2.68 -21.52 0.58
CA LEU A 74 2.97 -22.03 1.91
C LEU A 74 1.82 -22.95 2.40
N PRO A 75 2.01 -24.28 2.56
CA PRO A 75 0.92 -25.20 2.90
C PRO A 75 0.18 -24.90 4.21
N THR A 76 0.80 -24.14 5.12
CA THR A 76 0.20 -23.73 6.40
C THR A 76 -0.55 -22.38 6.33
N SER A 77 -0.55 -21.73 5.17
CA SER A 77 -1.17 -20.43 4.99
C SER A 77 -2.68 -20.53 4.77
N THR A 78 -3.38 -19.45 5.10
CA THR A 78 -4.82 -19.31 4.81
C THR A 78 -5.07 -19.23 3.28
N ALA A 79 -4.21 -18.54 2.54
CA ALA A 79 -4.33 -18.45 1.08
C ALA A 79 -4.19 -19.82 0.41
N TYR A 80 -3.23 -20.65 0.84
CA TYR A 80 -3.10 -22.01 0.37
C TYR A 80 -4.34 -22.86 0.70
N ALA A 81 -4.83 -22.77 1.94
CA ALA A 81 -6.04 -23.50 2.36
C ALA A 81 -7.25 -23.15 1.48
N ILE A 82 -7.47 -21.86 1.19
CA ILE A 82 -8.55 -21.41 0.31
C ILE A 82 -8.37 -21.97 -1.11
N ASN A 83 -7.19 -21.88 -1.68
CA ASN A 83 -6.89 -22.31 -3.05
C ASN A 83 -6.94 -23.83 -3.25
N ASN A 84 -6.90 -24.62 -2.18
CA ASN A 84 -6.94 -26.08 -2.23
C ASN A 84 -8.23 -26.69 -1.61
N ALA A 85 -9.22 -25.85 -1.29
CA ALA A 85 -10.42 -26.29 -0.57
C ALA A 85 -11.45 -27.06 -1.41
N VAL A 86 -11.33 -27.05 -2.74
CA VAL A 86 -12.21 -27.80 -3.69
C VAL A 86 -13.71 -27.56 -3.42
N GLY A 87 -14.08 -26.32 -3.17
CA GLY A 87 -15.49 -25.94 -2.88
C GLY A 87 -15.90 -26.02 -1.41
N GLU A 88 -15.05 -26.51 -0.54
CA GLU A 88 -15.33 -26.61 0.89
C GLU A 88 -15.15 -25.26 1.62
N ASN A 89 -15.79 -25.15 2.79
CA ASN A 89 -15.64 -23.98 3.65
C ASN A 89 -14.28 -23.98 4.35
N VAL A 90 -13.56 -22.86 4.25
CA VAL A 90 -12.31 -22.59 4.96
C VAL A 90 -12.53 -21.55 6.05
N VAL A 91 -12.19 -21.88 7.30
CA VAL A 91 -12.22 -20.91 8.40
C VAL A 91 -11.08 -19.92 8.22
N VAL A 92 -11.40 -18.63 8.28
CA VAL A 92 -10.44 -17.54 8.02
C VAL A 92 -10.43 -16.52 9.14
N PRO A 93 -9.27 -15.89 9.43
CA PRO A 93 -9.18 -14.81 10.40
C PRO A 93 -9.91 -13.54 9.90
N ALA A 94 -10.23 -12.63 10.83
CA ALA A 94 -10.94 -11.39 10.56
C ALA A 94 -10.24 -10.51 9.49
N GLN A 95 -8.91 -10.46 9.48
CA GLN A 95 -8.14 -9.71 8.47
C GLN A 95 -8.37 -10.26 7.06
N VAL A 96 -8.42 -11.59 6.90
CA VAL A 96 -8.73 -12.21 5.60
C VAL A 96 -10.18 -11.94 5.20
N ALA A 97 -11.12 -12.04 6.14
CA ALA A 97 -12.52 -11.70 5.88
C ALA A 97 -12.67 -10.22 5.48
N LYS A 98 -11.96 -9.29 6.13
CA LYS A 98 -11.91 -7.87 5.73
C LYS A 98 -11.43 -7.72 4.28
N MET A 99 -10.29 -8.31 3.93
CA MET A 99 -9.75 -8.23 2.56
C MET A 99 -10.73 -8.77 1.52
N LEU A 100 -11.35 -9.92 1.78
CA LEU A 100 -12.35 -10.52 0.89
C LEU A 100 -13.59 -9.63 0.74
N THR A 101 -14.10 -9.06 1.83
CA THR A 101 -15.25 -8.15 1.81
C THR A 101 -14.96 -6.86 1.06
N THR A 102 -13.79 -6.25 1.31
CA THR A 102 -13.34 -5.03 0.62
C THR A 102 -13.21 -5.30 -0.88
N ALA A 103 -12.53 -6.39 -1.25
CA ALA A 103 -12.36 -6.76 -2.65
C ALA A 103 -13.71 -7.06 -3.32
N ALA A 104 -14.66 -7.74 -2.65
CA ALA A 104 -16.01 -8.00 -3.18
C ALA A 104 -16.79 -6.70 -3.42
N THR A 105 -16.64 -5.72 -2.53
CA THR A 105 -17.25 -4.39 -2.70
C THR A 105 -16.70 -3.72 -3.95
N VAL A 106 -15.37 -3.65 -4.09
CA VAL A 106 -14.72 -3.04 -5.25
C VAL A 106 -14.97 -3.83 -6.53
N TYR A 107 -14.99 -5.18 -6.47
CA TYR A 107 -15.38 -6.04 -7.59
C TYR A 107 -16.75 -5.63 -8.15
N LYS A 108 -17.76 -5.59 -7.27
CA LYS A 108 -19.13 -5.23 -7.65
C LYS A 108 -19.23 -3.81 -8.22
N GLN A 109 -18.61 -2.84 -7.55
CA GLN A 109 -18.65 -1.42 -7.93
C GLN A 109 -17.88 -1.12 -9.21
N SER A 110 -16.79 -1.84 -9.48
CA SER A 110 -15.97 -1.68 -10.68
C SER A 110 -16.45 -2.50 -11.89
N GLY A 111 -17.50 -3.33 -11.71
CA GLY A 111 -17.95 -4.25 -12.75
C GLY A 111 -16.92 -5.32 -13.06
N GLY A 112 -16.26 -5.85 -12.03
CA GLY A 112 -15.29 -6.94 -12.13
C GLY A 112 -13.87 -6.49 -12.54
N ALA A 113 -13.54 -5.18 -12.50
CA ALA A 113 -12.18 -4.73 -12.81
C ALA A 113 -11.16 -5.22 -11.76
N LEU A 114 -11.53 -5.21 -10.48
CA LEU A 114 -10.79 -5.91 -9.44
C LEU A 114 -11.39 -7.31 -9.27
N ASP A 115 -10.59 -8.34 -9.51
CA ASP A 115 -11.02 -9.73 -9.34
C ASP A 115 -9.88 -10.54 -8.70
N LEU A 116 -10.04 -10.96 -7.44
CA LEU A 116 -8.99 -11.74 -6.77
C LEU A 116 -8.87 -13.16 -7.34
N SER A 117 -9.90 -13.69 -8.03
CA SER A 117 -9.82 -14.99 -8.68
C SER A 117 -8.97 -14.99 -9.97
N ILE A 118 -8.35 -13.86 -10.31
CA ILE A 118 -7.42 -13.70 -11.44
C ILE A 118 -6.12 -14.52 -11.29
N TYR A 119 -5.89 -15.16 -10.16
CA TYR A 119 -4.64 -15.83 -9.82
C TYR A 119 -4.15 -16.88 -10.84
N PRO A 120 -4.99 -17.72 -11.47
CA PRO A 120 -4.57 -18.61 -12.55
C PRO A 120 -3.87 -17.87 -13.70
N LEU A 121 -4.39 -16.69 -14.09
CA LEU A 121 -3.77 -15.85 -15.12
C LEU A 121 -2.43 -15.25 -14.64
N VAL A 122 -2.35 -14.78 -13.39
CA VAL A 122 -1.10 -14.26 -12.80
C VAL A 122 0.01 -15.31 -12.85
N LYS A 123 -0.31 -16.57 -12.47
CA LYS A 123 0.61 -17.71 -12.57
C LYS A 123 0.99 -18.00 -14.02
N ARG A 124 0.01 -18.01 -14.94
CA ARG A 124 0.23 -18.27 -16.37
C ARG A 124 1.20 -17.29 -17.00
N TRP A 125 1.06 -16.01 -16.69
CA TRP A 125 1.98 -14.98 -17.17
C TRP A 125 3.35 -14.99 -16.47
N GLY A 126 3.50 -15.73 -15.35
CA GLY A 126 4.72 -15.82 -14.55
C GLY A 126 5.02 -14.57 -13.72
N PHE A 127 4.01 -13.77 -13.40
CA PHE A 127 4.19 -12.55 -12.57
C PHE A 127 4.41 -12.86 -11.09
N GLU A 128 4.03 -14.03 -10.62
CA GLU A 128 4.18 -14.43 -9.23
C GLU A 128 5.64 -14.66 -8.83
N ASP A 129 6.40 -15.36 -9.70
CA ASP A 129 7.76 -15.82 -9.42
C ASP A 129 8.81 -15.28 -10.41
N ALA A 130 8.44 -14.26 -11.19
CA ALA A 130 9.25 -13.64 -12.24
C ALA A 130 9.73 -14.62 -13.34
N LYS A 131 9.04 -15.76 -13.49
CA LYS A 131 9.27 -16.71 -14.61
C LYS A 131 8.36 -16.35 -15.78
N TYR A 132 8.60 -15.19 -16.35
CA TYR A 132 7.75 -14.58 -17.36
C TYR A 132 7.51 -15.49 -18.56
N TYR A 133 6.26 -15.60 -18.97
CA TYR A 133 5.78 -16.39 -20.09
C TYR A 133 4.74 -15.60 -20.89
N LEU A 134 4.75 -15.73 -22.22
CA LEU A 134 3.74 -15.16 -23.09
C LEU A 134 2.73 -16.25 -23.45
N PRO A 135 1.53 -16.27 -22.81
CA PRO A 135 0.56 -17.34 -23.04
C PRO A 135 -0.08 -17.27 -24.43
N SER A 136 -0.58 -18.40 -24.92
CA SER A 136 -1.47 -18.45 -26.07
C SER A 136 -2.90 -18.00 -25.70
N ASP A 137 -3.70 -17.68 -26.72
CA ASP A 137 -5.10 -17.28 -26.53
C ASP A 137 -5.92 -18.43 -25.90
N GLU A 138 -5.63 -19.68 -26.24
CA GLU A 138 -6.28 -20.86 -25.69
C GLU A 138 -5.97 -21.06 -24.20
N GLU A 139 -4.71 -20.84 -23.80
CA GLU A 139 -4.29 -20.91 -22.41
C GLU A 139 -4.99 -19.81 -21.58
N ILE A 140 -5.02 -18.57 -22.08
CA ILE A 140 -5.72 -17.46 -21.44
C ILE A 140 -7.21 -17.75 -21.31
N TYR A 141 -7.84 -18.25 -22.38
CA TYR A 141 -9.25 -18.61 -22.34
C TYR A 141 -9.55 -19.69 -21.29
N SER A 142 -8.72 -20.72 -21.23
CA SER A 142 -8.86 -21.81 -20.24
C SER A 142 -8.75 -21.30 -18.81
N ASP A 143 -7.77 -20.42 -18.51
CA ASP A 143 -7.60 -19.86 -17.17
C ASP A 143 -8.73 -18.88 -16.80
N LYS A 144 -9.26 -18.13 -17.77
CA LYS A 144 -10.43 -17.23 -17.56
C LYS A 144 -11.69 -17.99 -17.14
N LEU A 145 -11.90 -19.21 -17.60
CA LEU A 145 -13.07 -20.01 -17.18
C LEU A 145 -13.05 -20.38 -15.70
N ARG A 146 -11.94 -20.17 -15.00
CA ARG A 146 -11.78 -20.43 -13.56
C ARG A 146 -12.03 -19.21 -12.69
N LEU A 147 -12.25 -18.02 -13.29
CA LEU A 147 -12.57 -16.82 -12.57
C LEU A 147 -14.02 -16.92 -12.07
N ALA A 148 -14.19 -16.85 -10.76
CA ALA A 148 -15.51 -17.02 -10.12
C ALA A 148 -15.60 -16.26 -8.78
N TYR A 149 -15.01 -15.05 -8.73
CA TYR A 149 -14.99 -14.26 -7.49
C TYR A 149 -16.41 -13.83 -7.05
N ASP A 150 -17.30 -13.61 -8.01
CA ASP A 150 -18.72 -13.29 -7.79
C ASP A 150 -19.53 -14.43 -7.15
N GLN A 151 -18.99 -15.67 -7.18
CA GLN A 151 -19.60 -16.84 -6.56
C GLN A 151 -19.05 -17.14 -5.16
N MET A 152 -18.22 -16.24 -4.61
CA MET A 152 -17.71 -16.33 -3.26
C MET A 152 -18.86 -16.35 -2.24
N THR A 153 -18.81 -17.29 -1.31
CA THR A 153 -19.65 -17.27 -0.10
C THR A 153 -18.78 -16.95 1.11
N LEU A 154 -19.13 -15.90 1.84
CA LEU A 154 -18.47 -15.53 3.10
C LEU A 154 -19.52 -15.52 4.21
N THR A 155 -19.33 -16.38 5.21
CA THR A 155 -20.24 -16.53 6.35
C THR A 155 -19.55 -16.07 7.63
N SER A 156 -20.22 -15.24 8.43
CA SER A 156 -19.76 -14.88 9.77
C SER A 156 -20.44 -15.77 10.83
N PHE A 157 -19.69 -16.06 11.90
CA PHE A 157 -20.19 -16.79 13.08
C PHE A 157 -20.21 -15.85 14.28
N PRO A 158 -21.29 -15.07 14.51
CA PRO A 158 -21.31 -14.04 15.57
C PRO A 158 -21.03 -14.59 16.97
N SER A 159 -21.41 -15.85 17.23
CA SER A 159 -21.17 -16.49 18.53
C SER A 159 -19.71 -16.78 18.87
N THR A 160 -18.85 -16.89 17.85
CA THR A 160 -17.41 -17.17 18.00
C THR A 160 -16.52 -16.06 17.45
N GLY A 161 -17.11 -15.05 16.75
CA GLY A 161 -16.35 -14.00 16.03
C GLY A 161 -15.58 -14.53 14.82
N GLY A 162 -15.86 -15.76 14.36
CA GLY A 162 -15.16 -16.40 13.25
C GLY A 162 -15.81 -16.12 11.89
N TYR A 163 -15.07 -16.45 10.83
CA TYR A 163 -15.54 -16.38 9.46
C TYR A 163 -15.19 -17.66 8.71
N ALA A 164 -15.99 -18.01 7.71
CA ALA A 164 -15.63 -19.03 6.74
C ALA A 164 -15.92 -18.56 5.34
N VAL A 165 -15.04 -18.92 4.41
CA VAL A 165 -15.17 -18.61 2.98
C VAL A 165 -15.18 -19.89 2.16
N SER A 166 -15.96 -19.90 1.08
CA SER A 166 -15.87 -20.91 0.03
C SER A 166 -15.96 -20.29 -1.35
N PHE A 167 -15.32 -20.95 -2.31
CA PHE A 167 -15.39 -20.66 -3.73
C PHE A 167 -15.75 -21.93 -4.50
N PRO A 168 -16.29 -21.84 -5.73
CA PRO A 168 -16.46 -23.01 -6.58
C PRO A 168 -15.16 -23.80 -6.74
N ALA A 169 -15.30 -25.12 -6.87
CA ALA A 169 -14.13 -26.00 -7.08
C ALA A 169 -13.30 -25.54 -8.28
N GLY A 170 -11.98 -25.46 -8.12
CA GLY A 170 -11.04 -25.01 -9.15
C GLY A 170 -10.82 -23.48 -9.24
N THR A 171 -11.54 -22.69 -8.44
CA THR A 171 -11.24 -21.26 -8.28
C THR A 171 -10.01 -21.09 -7.39
N GLU A 172 -9.06 -20.28 -7.84
CA GLU A 172 -7.89 -19.90 -7.07
C GLU A 172 -7.82 -18.37 -6.96
N ILE A 173 -7.48 -17.85 -5.79
CA ILE A 173 -7.43 -16.41 -5.52
C ILE A 173 -6.03 -15.94 -5.14
N SER A 174 -5.76 -14.66 -5.39
CA SER A 174 -4.57 -13.94 -4.90
C SER A 174 -4.98 -12.69 -4.13
N PHE A 175 -4.36 -12.48 -2.99
CA PHE A 175 -4.57 -11.28 -2.19
C PHE A 175 -3.69 -10.09 -2.60
N ALA A 176 -2.86 -10.22 -3.64
CA ALA A 176 -1.83 -9.23 -4.02
C ALA A 176 -2.35 -7.79 -4.15
N ALA A 177 -3.61 -7.60 -4.56
CA ALA A 177 -4.24 -6.30 -4.75
C ALA A 177 -4.85 -5.68 -3.48
N VAL A 178 -4.75 -6.35 -2.32
CA VAL A 178 -5.31 -5.88 -1.03
C VAL A 178 -4.39 -6.17 0.16
N ALA A 179 -3.40 -7.02 -0.04
CA ALA A 179 -2.56 -7.53 1.04
C ALA A 179 -1.64 -6.47 1.66
N LYS A 180 -1.01 -5.63 0.83
CA LYS A 180 -0.11 -4.59 1.33
C LYS A 180 -0.87 -3.50 2.08
N GLY A 181 -2.04 -3.11 1.57
CA GLY A 181 -2.92 -2.16 2.25
C GLY A 181 -3.36 -2.67 3.62
N CYS A 182 -3.84 -3.91 3.69
CA CYS A 182 -4.22 -4.52 4.95
C CYS A 182 -3.02 -4.70 5.90
N ALA A 183 -1.85 -5.07 5.40
CA ALA A 183 -0.65 -5.23 6.21
C ALA A 183 -0.17 -3.89 6.79
N SER A 184 -0.14 -2.82 5.99
CA SER A 184 0.28 -1.49 6.46
C SER A 184 -0.68 -0.92 7.51
N GLU A 185 -1.98 -1.08 7.31
CA GLU A 185 -3.01 -0.65 8.25
C GLU A 185 -2.88 -1.38 9.60
N ASN A 186 -2.80 -2.72 9.58
CA ASN A 186 -2.62 -3.50 10.80
C ASN A 186 -1.26 -3.22 11.49
N ALA A 187 -0.22 -2.93 10.73
CA ALA A 187 1.10 -2.56 11.27
C ALA A 187 1.06 -1.18 11.96
N ILE A 188 0.37 -0.19 11.39
CA ILE A 188 0.11 1.11 12.02
C ILE A 188 -0.69 0.93 13.32
N ASP A 189 -1.70 0.09 13.32
CA ASP A 189 -2.48 -0.20 14.52
C ASP A 189 -1.62 -0.86 15.63
N ALA A 190 -0.73 -1.76 15.25
CA ALA A 190 0.22 -2.35 16.20
C ALA A 190 1.19 -1.31 16.77
N MET A 191 1.68 -0.37 15.95
CA MET A 191 2.50 0.75 16.43
C MET A 191 1.73 1.62 17.42
N ARG A 192 0.47 1.96 17.11
CA ARG A 192 -0.42 2.76 17.97
C ARG A 192 -0.70 2.07 19.30
N GLN A 193 -0.95 0.76 19.31
CA GLN A 193 -1.21 -0.02 20.53
C GLN A 193 -0.05 -0.02 21.51
N VAL A 194 1.20 0.09 21.05
CA VAL A 194 2.37 0.21 21.93
C VAL A 194 2.72 1.65 22.29
N GLY A 195 1.92 2.63 21.82
CA GLY A 195 2.02 4.05 22.18
C GLY A 195 2.92 4.87 21.25
N VAL A 196 3.11 4.48 19.98
CA VAL A 196 3.66 5.34 18.93
C VAL A 196 2.55 6.26 18.42
N GLU A 197 2.84 7.55 18.32
CA GLU A 197 1.89 8.58 17.86
C GLU A 197 2.27 9.18 16.50
N SER A 198 3.51 8.95 16.05
CA SER A 198 4.05 9.48 14.79
C SER A 198 4.88 8.43 14.08
N GLY A 199 4.52 8.10 12.85
CA GLY A 199 5.21 7.10 12.04
C GLY A 199 4.76 7.05 10.59
N ILE A 200 5.55 6.38 9.76
CA ILE A 200 5.23 6.15 8.36
C ILE A 200 5.75 4.78 7.94
N ILE A 201 4.94 4.04 7.22
CA ILE A 201 5.28 2.74 6.64
C ILE A 201 5.19 2.85 5.13
N SER A 202 6.22 2.36 4.43
CA SER A 202 6.27 2.29 2.96
C SER A 202 6.50 0.84 2.53
N LEU A 203 5.51 0.24 1.87
CA LEU A 203 5.49 -1.14 1.42
C LEU A 203 5.44 -1.20 -0.13
N GLY A 204 6.55 -0.87 -0.81
CA GLY A 204 6.61 -1.00 -2.27
C GLY A 204 5.55 -0.22 -3.05
N GLY A 205 5.37 1.07 -2.72
CA GLY A 205 4.35 1.94 -3.35
C GLY A 205 3.03 2.04 -2.59
N ASN A 206 2.88 1.28 -1.49
CA ASN A 206 1.81 1.44 -0.51
C ASN A 206 2.38 2.18 0.70
N ILE A 207 1.90 3.39 0.97
CA ILE A 207 2.33 4.20 2.10
C ILE A 207 1.16 4.34 3.07
N GLN A 208 1.45 4.13 4.36
CA GLN A 208 0.51 4.38 5.46
C GLN A 208 1.18 5.27 6.49
N THR A 209 0.49 6.34 6.90
CA THR A 209 0.96 7.30 7.90
C THR A 209 0.23 7.09 9.23
N LEU A 210 0.91 7.39 10.34
CA LEU A 210 0.38 7.44 11.69
C LEU A 210 0.53 8.87 12.22
N GLY A 211 -0.58 9.49 12.58
CA GLY A 211 -0.62 10.85 13.09
C GLY A 211 0.01 11.89 12.16
N THR A 212 0.70 12.85 12.75
CA THR A 212 1.50 13.87 12.04
C THR A 212 2.98 13.67 12.30
N LYS A 213 3.85 14.44 11.63
CA LYS A 213 5.26 14.50 12.00
C LYS A 213 5.45 15.01 13.44
N PRO A 214 6.59 14.75 14.08
CA PRO A 214 6.83 15.16 15.46
C PRO A 214 6.73 16.68 15.75
N ASP A 215 6.91 17.49 14.73
CA ASP A 215 6.77 18.96 14.78
C ASP A 215 5.32 19.43 14.56
N GLY A 216 4.38 18.50 14.40
CA GLY A 216 2.96 18.77 14.13
C GLY A 216 2.62 19.04 12.67
N SER A 217 3.61 19.07 11.76
CA SER A 217 3.36 19.26 10.34
C SER A 217 2.83 17.99 9.68
N LEU A 218 2.18 18.13 8.52
CA LEU A 218 1.69 17.03 7.72
C LEU A 218 2.85 16.22 7.12
N TRP A 219 2.59 14.95 6.86
CA TRP A 219 3.48 14.10 6.08
C TRP A 219 3.55 14.57 4.64
N THR A 220 4.74 14.50 4.04
CA THR A 220 4.94 14.80 2.63
C THR A 220 5.25 13.49 1.90
N VAL A 221 4.37 13.08 1.02
CA VAL A 221 4.49 11.85 0.24
C VAL A 221 4.75 12.20 -1.23
N GLY A 222 5.84 11.67 -1.79
CA GLY A 222 6.18 11.85 -3.20
C GLY A 222 5.35 10.96 -4.10
N ILE A 223 4.81 11.53 -5.18
CA ILE A 223 4.15 10.78 -6.25
C ILE A 223 5.17 10.54 -7.36
N GLN A 224 5.54 9.28 -7.56
CA GLN A 224 6.58 8.85 -8.49
C GLN A 224 6.28 9.27 -9.93
N ASP A 225 7.27 9.75 -10.65
CA ASP A 225 7.16 9.99 -12.09
C ASP A 225 7.28 8.66 -12.86
N PRO A 226 6.21 8.20 -13.53
CA PRO A 226 6.25 6.95 -14.30
C PRO A 226 7.24 6.96 -15.47
N ASN A 227 7.59 8.15 -15.99
CA ASN A 227 8.54 8.32 -17.10
C ASN A 227 9.98 8.51 -16.61
N ASN A 228 10.19 8.82 -15.30
CA ASN A 228 11.49 8.95 -14.69
C ASN A 228 11.46 8.46 -13.24
N LEU A 229 11.71 7.16 -13.05
CA LEU A 229 11.62 6.51 -11.74
C LEU A 229 12.61 7.04 -10.68
N ALA A 230 13.55 7.92 -11.06
CA ALA A 230 14.44 8.59 -10.13
C ALA A 230 13.89 9.93 -9.60
N SER A 231 12.71 10.37 -10.05
CA SER A 231 12.08 11.63 -9.67
C SER A 231 10.62 11.49 -9.25
N TYR A 232 10.09 12.56 -8.68
CA TYR A 232 8.68 12.72 -8.34
C TYR A 232 8.05 13.78 -9.24
N LEU A 233 6.84 13.49 -9.74
CA LEU A 233 6.05 14.46 -10.50
C LEU A 233 5.35 15.50 -9.61
N GLY A 234 5.22 15.20 -8.34
CA GLY A 234 4.63 16.06 -7.34
C GLY A 234 4.71 15.44 -5.95
N VAL A 235 4.26 16.20 -4.98
CA VAL A 235 4.16 15.78 -3.57
C VAL A 235 2.75 16.03 -3.06
N ILE A 236 2.29 15.17 -2.15
CA ILE A 236 1.03 15.34 -1.45
C ILE A 236 1.31 15.54 0.05
N SER A 237 0.63 16.52 0.66
CA SER A 237 0.65 16.76 2.11
C SER A 237 -0.54 16.08 2.75
N VAL A 238 -0.31 15.13 3.68
CA VAL A 238 -1.35 14.31 4.29
C VAL A 238 -1.16 14.19 5.79
N GLY A 239 -2.28 14.05 6.52
CA GLY A 239 -2.30 13.61 7.90
C GLY A 239 -2.17 12.08 7.99
N GLU A 240 -2.93 11.49 8.90
CA GLU A 240 -3.01 10.02 9.01
C GLU A 240 -3.91 9.47 7.89
N THR A 241 -3.30 8.70 6.96
CA THR A 241 -4.01 8.11 5.83
C THR A 241 -3.14 7.08 5.08
N ALA A 242 -3.74 6.35 4.15
CA ALA A 242 -3.03 5.56 3.14
C ALA A 242 -2.87 6.36 1.84
N VAL A 243 -1.71 6.20 1.18
CA VAL A 243 -1.42 6.69 -0.18
C VAL A 243 -0.88 5.51 -0.97
N VAL A 244 -1.69 4.94 -1.85
CA VAL A 244 -1.39 3.69 -2.54
C VAL A 244 -1.37 3.87 -4.04
N THR A 245 -0.30 3.43 -4.69
CA THR A 245 -0.12 3.57 -6.14
C THR A 245 -0.02 2.20 -6.81
N SER A 246 -0.86 1.98 -7.82
CA SER A 246 -0.74 0.90 -8.80
C SER A 246 -0.22 1.45 -10.11
N ALA A 247 0.81 0.80 -10.69
CA ALA A 247 1.47 1.27 -11.90
C ALA A 247 2.08 0.12 -12.71
N ALA A 248 2.06 0.26 -14.05
CA ALA A 248 2.59 -0.73 -14.97
C ALA A 248 4.11 -0.96 -14.82
N TYR A 249 4.86 0.07 -14.42
CA TYR A 249 6.32 0.00 -14.29
C TYR A 249 6.80 -0.84 -13.09
N GLN A 250 5.91 -1.16 -12.14
CA GLN A 250 6.29 -1.88 -10.91
C GLN A 250 6.70 -3.34 -11.17
N CYS A 251 6.05 -4.00 -12.14
CA CYS A 251 6.36 -5.39 -12.49
C CYS A 251 5.96 -5.67 -13.93
N GLY A 252 6.88 -6.21 -14.72
CA GLY A 252 6.61 -6.55 -16.11
C GLY A 252 7.85 -7.02 -16.86
N PHE A 253 7.66 -7.43 -18.10
CA PHE A 253 8.73 -7.88 -19.00
C PHE A 253 8.48 -7.40 -20.44
N THR A 254 9.55 -7.36 -21.23
CA THR A 254 9.45 -7.00 -22.66
C THR A 254 9.79 -8.23 -23.51
N GLN A 255 8.89 -8.58 -24.44
CA GLN A 255 9.09 -9.65 -25.40
C GLN A 255 8.62 -9.22 -26.79
N LYS A 256 9.40 -9.47 -27.82
CA LYS A 256 9.11 -9.09 -29.22
C LYS A 256 8.75 -7.61 -29.37
N GLY A 257 9.45 -6.70 -28.64
CA GLY A 257 9.23 -5.26 -28.70
C GLY A 257 7.97 -4.74 -28.01
N ARG A 258 7.19 -5.61 -27.34
CA ARG A 258 6.01 -5.24 -26.56
C ARG A 258 6.25 -5.50 -25.06
N THR A 259 5.85 -4.55 -24.22
CA THR A 259 5.90 -4.68 -22.76
C THR A 259 4.60 -5.24 -22.22
N TYR A 260 4.72 -6.22 -21.32
CA TYR A 260 3.63 -6.87 -20.61
C TYR A 260 3.82 -6.64 -19.12
N HIS A 261 2.83 -6.05 -18.45
CA HIS A 261 2.87 -5.75 -17.03
C HIS A 261 1.84 -6.57 -16.24
N HIS A 262 2.00 -6.65 -14.94
CA HIS A 262 1.23 -7.51 -14.03
C HIS A 262 -0.24 -7.11 -13.82
N LEU A 263 -0.63 -5.88 -14.18
CA LEU A 263 -2.02 -5.42 -14.04
C LEU A 263 -2.85 -6.00 -15.18
N LEU A 264 -3.44 -7.15 -14.93
CA LEU A 264 -4.22 -7.92 -15.89
C LEU A 264 -5.69 -7.49 -15.88
N SER A 265 -6.32 -7.49 -17.04
CA SER A 265 -7.78 -7.34 -17.16
C SER A 265 -8.45 -8.70 -16.98
N PRO A 266 -9.35 -8.89 -16.01
CA PRO A 266 -10.13 -10.11 -15.88
C PRO A 266 -11.00 -10.40 -17.12
N VAL A 267 -11.41 -9.35 -17.84
CA VAL A 267 -12.22 -9.47 -19.06
C VAL A 267 -11.42 -10.06 -20.22
N THR A 268 -10.18 -9.59 -20.42
CA THR A 268 -9.37 -10.03 -21.59
C THR A 268 -8.36 -11.12 -21.22
N GLY A 269 -7.89 -11.18 -19.97
CA GLY A 269 -6.80 -12.03 -19.49
C GLY A 269 -5.41 -11.50 -19.84
N TYR A 270 -5.32 -10.35 -20.51
CA TYR A 270 -4.09 -9.67 -20.90
C TYR A 270 -3.78 -8.49 -19.98
N PRO A 271 -2.50 -8.03 -19.95
CA PRO A 271 -2.15 -6.74 -19.36
C PRO A 271 -3.04 -5.63 -19.92
N VAL A 272 -3.53 -4.77 -19.05
CA VAL A 272 -4.42 -3.66 -19.44
C VAL A 272 -3.70 -2.72 -20.40
N ASN A 273 -4.36 -2.38 -21.49
CA ASN A 273 -3.87 -1.39 -22.46
C ASN A 273 -4.81 -0.18 -22.44
N ASN A 274 -4.50 0.80 -21.62
CA ASN A 274 -5.24 2.04 -21.50
C ASN A 274 -4.28 3.24 -21.44
N THR A 275 -4.80 4.43 -21.18
CA THR A 275 -4.02 5.66 -21.16
C THR A 275 -3.28 5.91 -19.84
N LEU A 276 -3.55 5.14 -18.78
CA LEU A 276 -2.94 5.36 -17.48
C LEU A 276 -1.54 4.75 -17.39
N LEU A 277 -0.61 5.52 -16.84
CA LEU A 277 0.72 5.08 -16.39
C LEU A 277 0.70 4.70 -14.91
N SER A 278 -0.08 5.43 -14.09
CA SER A 278 -0.30 5.11 -12.68
C SER A 278 -1.65 5.61 -12.17
N ALA A 279 -2.16 4.97 -11.12
CA ALA A 279 -3.31 5.40 -10.35
C ALA A 279 -2.95 5.37 -8.87
N THR A 280 -2.96 6.54 -8.23
CA THR A 280 -2.73 6.70 -6.78
C THR A 280 -4.04 6.99 -6.10
N VAL A 281 -4.32 6.30 -5.01
CA VAL A 281 -5.50 6.49 -4.16
C VAL A 281 -5.07 6.97 -2.78
N ILE A 282 -5.78 7.97 -2.26
CA ILE A 282 -5.64 8.50 -0.91
C ILE A 282 -6.94 8.16 -0.16
N CYS A 283 -6.86 7.34 0.88
CA CYS A 283 -8.00 6.85 1.63
C CYS A 283 -7.56 6.46 3.05
N GLU A 284 -8.42 6.67 4.05
CA GLU A 284 -8.11 6.30 5.44
C GLU A 284 -7.94 4.79 5.61
N ASP A 285 -8.76 3.98 4.94
CA ASP A 285 -8.67 2.51 4.93
C ASP A 285 -7.61 2.05 3.91
N GLY A 286 -6.48 1.55 4.42
CA GLY A 286 -5.36 1.07 3.59
C GLY A 286 -5.73 -0.11 2.71
N THR A 287 -6.59 -1.02 3.19
CA THR A 287 -7.08 -2.17 2.41
C THR A 287 -7.93 -1.70 1.22
N MET A 288 -8.80 -0.71 1.45
CA MET A 288 -9.63 -0.11 0.40
C MET A 288 -8.77 0.66 -0.61
N ALA A 289 -7.77 1.43 -0.15
CA ALA A 289 -6.86 2.18 -1.02
C ALA A 289 -6.08 1.25 -1.97
N ASP A 290 -5.60 0.10 -1.47
CA ASP A 290 -4.88 -0.90 -2.27
C ASP A 290 -5.81 -1.53 -3.33
N ALA A 291 -7.02 -1.95 -2.94
CA ALA A 291 -8.06 -2.45 -3.85
C ALA A 291 -8.42 -1.45 -4.94
N LEU A 292 -8.68 -0.19 -4.54
CA LEU A 292 -9.10 0.87 -5.45
C LEU A 292 -7.98 1.25 -6.43
N SER A 293 -6.73 1.37 -6.00
CA SER A 293 -5.63 1.75 -6.89
C SER A 293 -5.51 0.79 -8.07
N THR A 294 -5.66 -0.52 -7.81
CA THR A 294 -5.66 -1.56 -8.85
C THR A 294 -6.90 -1.49 -9.73
N ALA A 295 -8.10 -1.38 -9.13
CA ALA A 295 -9.35 -1.27 -9.88
C ALA A 295 -9.37 -0.05 -10.81
N LEU A 296 -9.00 1.13 -10.31
CA LEU A 296 -9.01 2.37 -11.07
C LEU A 296 -8.00 2.35 -12.22
N TYR A 297 -6.81 1.77 -11.99
CA TYR A 297 -5.86 1.55 -13.08
C TYR A 297 -6.44 0.67 -14.19
N ILE A 298 -7.09 -0.44 -13.84
CA ILE A 298 -7.71 -1.36 -14.80
C ILE A 298 -8.89 -0.71 -15.53
N LEU A 299 -9.68 0.10 -14.84
CA LEU A 299 -10.79 0.85 -15.43
C LEU A 299 -10.34 1.88 -16.48
N GLY A 300 -9.16 2.48 -16.31
CA GLY A 300 -8.71 3.61 -17.12
C GLY A 300 -9.38 4.93 -16.73
N GLU A 301 -8.85 6.05 -17.24
CA GLU A 301 -9.16 7.42 -16.79
C GLU A 301 -10.66 7.70 -16.66
N ASN A 302 -11.41 7.60 -17.75
CA ASN A 302 -12.83 8.00 -17.77
C ASN A 302 -13.69 7.19 -16.79
N ARG A 303 -13.47 5.86 -16.72
CA ARG A 303 -14.24 4.99 -15.83
C ARG A 303 -13.79 5.16 -14.39
N ALA A 304 -12.52 5.47 -14.13
CA ALA A 304 -12.00 5.79 -12.80
C ALA A 304 -12.62 7.08 -12.25
N ILE A 305 -12.73 8.13 -13.06
CA ILE A 305 -13.40 9.39 -12.70
C ILE A 305 -14.89 9.14 -12.40
N ASN A 306 -15.58 8.37 -13.25
CA ASN A 306 -16.97 8.03 -13.02
C ASN A 306 -17.18 7.18 -11.77
N TYR A 307 -16.26 6.26 -11.48
CA TYR A 307 -16.26 5.49 -10.23
C TYR A 307 -16.17 6.41 -9.01
N TRP A 308 -15.20 7.33 -9.01
CA TRP A 308 -15.03 8.30 -7.92
C TRP A 308 -16.28 9.19 -7.73
N ARG A 309 -16.88 9.69 -8.81
CA ARG A 309 -18.12 10.49 -8.76
C ARG A 309 -19.30 9.70 -8.18
N THR A 310 -19.37 8.41 -8.45
CA THR A 310 -20.48 7.54 -8.04
C THR A 310 -20.37 7.13 -6.60
N TYR A 311 -19.17 6.75 -6.14
CA TYR A 311 -18.99 6.11 -4.83
C TYR A 311 -18.26 7.01 -3.83
N GLY A 312 -17.34 7.85 -4.25
CA GLY A 312 -16.61 8.77 -3.38
C GLY A 312 -15.83 8.08 -2.26
N GLY A 313 -15.57 8.82 -1.18
CA GLY A 313 -14.92 8.30 0.03
C GLY A 313 -13.40 8.15 -0.08
N PHE A 314 -12.80 8.63 -1.14
CA PHE A 314 -11.35 8.65 -1.37
C PHE A 314 -10.98 9.78 -2.34
N GLU A 315 -9.70 10.13 -2.39
CA GLU A 315 -9.14 11.00 -3.41
C GLU A 315 -8.20 10.19 -4.33
N MET A 316 -7.97 10.70 -5.55
CA MET A 316 -7.09 10.00 -6.50
C MET A 316 -6.24 10.97 -7.33
N ILE A 317 -5.08 10.44 -7.77
CA ILE A 317 -4.19 11.06 -8.74
C ILE A 317 -3.96 10.05 -9.86
N LEU A 318 -4.37 10.40 -11.07
CA LEU A 318 -4.16 9.60 -12.28
C LEU A 318 -3.07 10.25 -13.13
N VAL A 319 -2.10 9.46 -13.57
CA VAL A 319 -1.04 9.91 -14.49
C VAL A 319 -1.23 9.22 -15.82
N THR A 320 -1.27 10.00 -16.90
CA THR A 320 -1.58 9.51 -18.24
C THR A 320 -0.37 9.50 -19.17
N ASN A 321 -0.42 8.69 -20.22
CA ASN A 321 0.65 8.56 -21.22
C ASN A 321 0.77 9.76 -22.18
N ASP A 322 -0.17 10.70 -22.14
CA ASP A 322 -0.12 12.00 -22.83
C ASP A 322 0.31 13.14 -21.90
N ASN A 323 1.04 12.82 -20.81
CA ASN A 323 1.63 13.75 -19.85
C ASN A 323 0.59 14.63 -19.14
N ARG A 324 -0.50 14.06 -18.67
CA ARG A 324 -1.46 14.73 -17.78
C ARG A 324 -1.41 14.14 -16.38
N ILE A 325 -1.62 15.00 -15.39
CA ILE A 325 -1.92 14.65 -14.01
C ILE A 325 -3.38 15.06 -13.78
N VAL A 326 -4.23 14.10 -13.48
CA VAL A 326 -5.65 14.34 -13.18
C VAL A 326 -5.88 14.02 -11.70
N CYS A 327 -6.11 15.04 -10.90
CA CYS A 327 -6.39 14.92 -9.48
C CYS A 327 -7.89 15.12 -9.20
N THR A 328 -8.40 14.48 -8.17
CA THR A 328 -9.72 14.82 -7.64
C THR A 328 -9.68 16.15 -6.88
N LYS A 329 -10.81 16.84 -6.82
CA LYS A 329 -10.90 18.21 -6.29
C LYS A 329 -10.48 18.37 -4.82
N GLY A 330 -10.60 17.31 -4.01
CA GLY A 330 -10.17 17.33 -2.62
C GLY A 330 -8.65 17.48 -2.44
N LEU A 331 -7.87 17.36 -3.52
CA LEU A 331 -6.42 17.48 -3.50
C LEU A 331 -5.89 18.88 -3.90
N ILE A 332 -6.77 19.85 -4.20
CA ILE A 332 -6.38 21.19 -4.70
C ILE A 332 -5.38 21.88 -3.76
N ASP A 333 -5.60 21.81 -2.46
CA ASP A 333 -4.77 22.48 -1.45
C ASP A 333 -3.62 21.58 -0.93
N ASN A 334 -3.63 20.29 -1.28
CA ASN A 334 -2.72 19.32 -0.70
C ASN A 334 -1.70 18.76 -1.70
N PHE A 335 -1.96 18.85 -3.01
CA PHE A 335 -1.05 18.38 -4.05
C PHE A 335 -0.25 19.53 -4.64
N THR A 336 1.08 19.40 -4.65
CA THR A 336 1.99 20.35 -5.28
C THR A 336 2.76 19.64 -6.38
N GLN A 337 2.58 20.07 -7.64
CA GLN A 337 3.35 19.59 -8.79
C GLN A 337 4.80 20.09 -8.70
N THR A 338 5.78 19.22 -9.01
CA THR A 338 7.22 19.53 -8.93
C THR A 338 7.91 19.53 -10.28
N VAL A 339 7.23 19.12 -11.35
CA VAL A 339 7.79 19.08 -12.73
C VAL A 339 6.81 19.72 -13.72
N ASP A 340 7.30 20.55 -14.62
CA ASP A 340 6.48 21.30 -15.60
C ASP A 340 6.12 20.48 -16.85
N SER A 341 6.66 19.25 -16.98
CA SER A 341 6.47 18.39 -18.15
C SER A 341 5.06 17.76 -18.24
N TYR A 342 4.26 17.91 -17.19
CA TYR A 342 2.88 17.39 -17.12
C TYR A 342 1.87 18.54 -16.99
N LYS A 343 0.71 18.38 -17.62
CA LYS A 343 -0.42 19.28 -17.44
C LYS A 343 -1.30 18.82 -16.28
N LEU A 344 -1.32 19.59 -15.20
CA LEU A 344 -2.19 19.35 -14.03
C LEU A 344 -3.62 19.80 -14.31
N SER A 345 -4.58 18.99 -13.87
CA SER A 345 -6.01 19.30 -13.87
C SER A 345 -6.69 18.66 -12.65
N PHE A 346 -7.80 19.28 -12.22
CA PHE A 346 -8.65 18.75 -11.16
C PHE A 346 -10.02 18.39 -11.73
N THR A 347 -10.52 17.18 -11.37
CA THR A 347 -11.84 16.72 -11.78
C THR A 347 -12.90 17.13 -10.76
N GLU A 348 -14.08 17.52 -11.27
CA GLU A 348 -15.25 17.86 -10.47
C GLU A 348 -16.07 16.61 -10.14
#